data_a4e196718eced17bd8037469b2352a64
#
_entry.id   a4e196718eced17bd8037469b2352a64
#
_cell.length_a   1.000
_cell.length_b   1.000
_cell.length_c   1.000
_cell.angle_alpha   90.00
_cell.angle_beta   90.00
_cell.angle_gamma   90.00
#
_symmetry.space_group_name_H-M   'P 1'
#
loop_
_entity.id
_entity.type
_entity.pdbx_description
1 polymer ?
#
loop_
_entity_poly.entity_id
_entity_poly.type
_entity_poly.pdbx_seq_one_letter_code
_entity_poly.pdbx_strand_id
1 'polypeptide(L)'
;WEAGASLQPTLTMVAGNFSATAWGSVDFAATSYKEMDLTLAYALGPVTFSLADLYWEGGAGNRGTVSRSYFRFGADSPHRVEAGITWRISERVPLTLAWNTVLFGAADVNARGERAYATYAEASYPFAVKGVEMKAGIGIVPWNAVGTYGIDRDFYIQNIFLNAGKSWTVLGSLQ
;
A
#
# COMPACT_ATOMS: atom_id res chain seq x y z
N TRP A 1 -4.92 10.20 -5.59
CA TRP A 1 -5.44 10.63 -4.29
C TRP A 1 -5.97 12.05 -4.45
N GLU A 2 -7.26 12.22 -4.47
CA GLU A 2 -7.93 13.52 -4.39
C GLU A 2 -8.21 13.89 -2.91
N ALA A 3 -7.43 13.35 -1.98
CA ALA A 3 -7.65 13.56 -0.57
C ALA A 3 -7.24 14.98 -0.17
N GLY A 4 -8.18 15.70 0.41
CA GLY A 4 -7.92 16.88 1.20
C GLY A 4 -7.15 16.53 2.49
N ALA A 5 -7.37 17.27 3.57
CA ALA A 5 -6.79 16.92 4.86
C ALA A 5 -7.40 15.60 5.37
N SER A 6 -6.54 14.69 5.86
CA SER A 6 -6.95 13.39 6.41
C SER A 6 -6.20 13.07 7.70
N LEU A 7 -6.84 12.28 8.56
CA LEU A 7 -6.21 11.66 9.73
C LEU A 7 -5.79 10.23 9.38
N GLN A 8 -4.51 9.89 9.58
CA GLN A 8 -3.94 8.59 9.21
C GLN A 8 -3.23 7.93 10.40
N PRO A 9 -3.97 7.34 11.35
CA PRO A 9 -3.38 6.62 12.47
C PRO A 9 -2.74 5.31 12.01
N THR A 10 -1.63 4.95 12.67
CA THR A 10 -0.96 3.65 12.49
C THR A 10 -0.67 3.05 13.85
N LEU A 11 -0.98 1.75 14.01
CA LEU A 11 -0.60 0.95 15.16
C LEU A 11 0.14 -0.28 14.65
N THR A 12 1.36 -0.51 15.13
CA THR A 12 2.15 -1.70 14.80
C THR A 12 2.55 -2.45 16.05
N MET A 13 2.34 -3.75 16.04
CA MET A 13 2.83 -4.70 17.05
C MET A 13 3.89 -5.59 16.41
N VAL A 14 4.98 -5.86 17.15
CA VAL A 14 6.08 -6.71 16.68
C VAL A 14 6.36 -7.80 17.70
N ALA A 15 6.49 -9.04 17.24
CA ALA A 15 6.82 -10.20 18.06
C ALA A 15 7.80 -11.11 17.29
N GLY A 16 9.09 -11.00 17.62
CA GLY A 16 10.15 -11.68 16.86
C GLY A 16 10.17 -11.20 15.40
N ASN A 17 10.02 -12.14 14.49
CA ASN A 17 9.98 -11.87 13.04
C ASN A 17 8.57 -11.52 12.51
N PHE A 18 7.54 -11.62 13.36
CA PHE A 18 6.17 -11.26 13.00
C PHE A 18 5.88 -9.79 13.32
N SER A 19 5.10 -9.16 12.48
CA SER A 19 4.46 -7.88 12.76
C SER A 19 3.00 -7.88 12.34
N ALA A 20 2.20 -7.13 13.08
CA ALA A 20 0.80 -6.85 12.75
C ALA A 20 0.61 -5.34 12.77
N THR A 21 0.13 -4.77 11.67
CA THR A 21 -0.09 -3.35 11.52
C THR A 21 -1.55 -3.09 11.19
N ALA A 22 -2.18 -2.17 11.94
CA ALA A 22 -3.44 -1.55 11.60
C ALA A 22 -3.15 -0.12 11.14
N TRP A 23 -3.57 0.24 9.95
CA TRP A 23 -3.51 1.58 9.41
C TRP A 23 -4.90 2.03 9.00
N GLY A 24 -5.19 3.29 9.18
CA GLY A 24 -6.46 3.86 8.75
C GLY A 24 -6.26 5.22 8.09
N SER A 25 -7.21 5.61 7.27
CA SER A 25 -7.31 6.95 6.69
C SER A 25 -8.75 7.44 6.72
N VAL A 26 -8.97 8.60 7.32
CA VAL A 26 -10.26 9.26 7.36
C VAL A 26 -10.09 10.65 6.75
N ASP A 27 -10.77 10.89 5.64
CA ASP A 27 -10.85 12.18 4.98
C ASP A 27 -11.82 13.11 5.73
N PHE A 28 -11.46 14.38 5.87
CA PHE A 28 -12.34 15.43 6.40
C PHE A 28 -13.20 16.10 5.34
N ALA A 29 -13.07 15.71 4.07
CA ALA A 29 -13.90 16.21 3.00
C ALA A 29 -15.32 15.59 3.00
N ALA A 30 -16.25 16.23 2.30
CA ALA A 30 -17.64 15.77 2.19
C ALA A 30 -17.78 14.40 1.45
N THR A 31 -16.76 13.97 0.73
CA THR A 31 -16.73 12.71 -0.02
C THR A 31 -16.61 11.47 0.85
N SER A 32 -16.34 11.64 2.14
CA SER A 32 -16.27 10.59 3.18
C SER A 32 -15.49 9.32 2.77
N TYR A 33 -14.33 9.50 2.11
CA TYR A 33 -13.41 8.39 1.87
C TYR A 33 -12.83 7.88 3.19
N LYS A 34 -12.91 6.58 3.38
CA LYS A 34 -12.31 5.89 4.53
C LYS A 34 -11.58 4.65 4.06
N GLU A 35 -10.45 4.40 4.66
CA GLU A 35 -9.66 3.21 4.43
C GLU A 35 -9.21 2.63 5.77
N MET A 36 -9.20 1.32 5.87
CA MET A 36 -8.66 0.59 7.01
C MET A 36 -7.93 -0.65 6.50
N ASP A 37 -6.64 -0.72 6.77
CA ASP A 37 -5.78 -1.80 6.35
C ASP A 37 -5.27 -2.56 7.57
N LEU A 38 -5.40 -3.88 7.51
CA LEU A 38 -4.81 -4.80 8.48
C LEU A 38 -3.75 -5.64 7.77
N THR A 39 -2.49 -5.49 8.16
CA THR A 39 -1.37 -6.20 7.55
C THR A 39 -0.69 -7.11 8.56
N LEU A 40 -0.52 -8.37 8.20
CA LEU A 40 0.38 -9.30 8.86
C LEU A 40 1.64 -9.45 8.02
N ALA A 41 2.82 -9.42 8.65
CA ALA A 41 4.05 -9.64 7.95
C ALA A 41 5.00 -10.56 8.72
N TYR A 42 5.86 -11.26 7.97
CA TYR A 42 6.92 -12.13 8.51
C TYR A 42 8.24 -11.83 7.81
N ALA A 43 9.24 -11.43 8.58
CA ALA A 43 10.58 -11.13 8.09
C ALA A 43 11.46 -12.39 8.14
N LEU A 44 12.07 -12.75 7.01
CA LEU A 44 13.02 -13.85 6.88
C LEU A 44 14.31 -13.33 6.25
N GLY A 45 15.26 -12.90 7.09
CA GLY A 45 16.46 -12.25 6.62
C GLY A 45 16.15 -10.99 5.79
N PRO A 46 16.61 -10.92 4.53
CA PRO A 46 16.39 -9.76 3.69
C PRO A 46 15.00 -9.71 3.03
N VAL A 47 14.18 -10.74 3.22
CA VAL A 47 12.87 -10.89 2.59
C VAL A 47 11.77 -10.75 3.64
N THR A 48 10.73 -9.99 3.32
CA THR A 48 9.50 -9.90 4.11
C THR A 48 8.32 -10.36 3.27
N PHE A 49 7.54 -11.27 3.81
CA PHE A 49 6.25 -11.70 3.27
C PHE A 49 5.15 -10.95 4.00
N SER A 50 4.09 -10.57 3.30
CA SER A 50 2.93 -9.90 3.90
C SER A 50 1.61 -10.44 3.36
N LEU A 51 0.59 -10.32 4.18
CA LEU A 51 -0.81 -10.51 3.83
C LEU A 51 -1.59 -9.34 4.41
N ALA A 52 -2.26 -8.60 3.57
CA ALA A 52 -3.02 -7.43 3.95
C ALA A 52 -4.49 -7.60 3.59
N ASP A 53 -5.37 -7.15 4.46
CA ASP A 53 -6.77 -6.90 4.19
C ASP A 53 -6.96 -5.39 4.06
N LEU A 54 -7.25 -4.92 2.86
CA LEU A 54 -7.47 -3.53 2.52
C LEU A 54 -8.98 -3.30 2.42
N TYR A 55 -9.51 -2.45 3.27
CA TYR A 55 -10.92 -2.08 3.27
C TYR A 55 -11.10 -0.63 2.86
N TRP A 56 -11.72 -0.41 1.72
CA TRP A 56 -11.96 0.92 1.18
C TRP A 56 -13.45 1.23 1.13
N GLU A 57 -13.89 2.25 1.84
CA GLU A 57 -15.27 2.75 1.81
C GLU A 57 -15.31 4.16 1.21
N GLY A 58 -16.22 4.38 0.26
CA GLY A 58 -16.34 5.64 -0.47
C GLY A 58 -15.32 5.78 -1.62
N GLY A 59 -15.48 6.87 -2.40
CA GLY A 59 -14.59 7.17 -3.54
C GLY A 59 -14.79 6.29 -4.78
N ALA A 60 -13.98 6.55 -5.81
CA ALA A 60 -14.08 5.89 -7.11
C ALA A 60 -13.63 4.41 -7.11
N GLY A 61 -12.85 3.99 -6.10
CA GLY A 61 -12.33 2.63 -5.98
C GLY A 61 -13.35 1.57 -5.56
N ASN A 62 -14.56 1.99 -5.16
CA ASN A 62 -15.61 1.08 -4.67
C ASN A 62 -16.70 0.77 -5.68
N ARG A 63 -16.42 0.85 -6.96
CA ARG A 63 -17.38 0.52 -7.99
C ARG A 63 -17.86 -0.92 -7.87
N GLY A 64 -19.19 -1.09 -7.65
CA GLY A 64 -19.81 -2.41 -7.55
C GLY A 64 -19.79 -3.03 -6.15
N THR A 65 -19.29 -2.33 -5.12
CA THR A 65 -19.38 -2.77 -3.73
C THR A 65 -20.52 -2.08 -2.99
N VAL A 66 -21.28 -2.83 -2.22
CA VAL A 66 -22.48 -2.34 -1.52
C VAL A 66 -22.40 -2.41 -0.01
N SER A 67 -21.37 -3.04 0.54
CA SER A 67 -21.21 -3.19 1.99
C SER A 67 -20.63 -1.94 2.63
N ARG A 68 -21.25 -1.46 3.70
CA ARG A 68 -20.77 -0.39 4.56
C ARG A 68 -20.36 -0.90 5.95
N SER A 69 -20.22 -2.20 6.09
CA SER A 69 -19.81 -2.83 7.35
C SER A 69 -18.45 -3.51 7.15
N TYR A 70 -17.46 -3.10 7.93
CA TYR A 70 -16.12 -3.71 7.94
C TYR A 70 -16.16 -5.23 8.14
N PHE A 71 -17.07 -5.73 8.98
CA PHE A 71 -17.15 -7.17 9.30
C PHE A 71 -17.96 -8.00 8.29
N ARG A 72 -18.36 -7.41 7.17
CA ARG A 72 -19.05 -8.13 6.10
C ARG A 72 -18.07 -8.52 4.99
N PHE A 73 -17.63 -9.76 5.00
CA PHE A 73 -16.78 -10.38 3.99
C PHE A 73 -17.66 -11.13 2.98
N GLY A 74 -17.93 -10.54 1.83
CA GLY A 74 -18.72 -11.11 0.75
C GLY A 74 -18.13 -10.76 -0.60
N ALA A 75 -18.63 -11.38 -1.65
CA ALA A 75 -18.16 -11.12 -3.01
C ALA A 75 -18.38 -9.66 -3.48
N ASP A 76 -19.32 -8.97 -2.82
CA ASP A 76 -19.68 -7.57 -3.07
C ASP A 76 -19.08 -6.60 -2.02
N SER A 77 -18.22 -7.10 -1.12
CA SER A 77 -17.61 -6.27 -0.09
C SER A 77 -16.44 -5.43 -0.63
N PRO A 78 -16.15 -4.28 0.01
CA PRO A 78 -15.02 -3.44 -0.37
C PRO A 78 -13.66 -3.98 0.11
N HIS A 79 -13.61 -5.17 0.71
CA HIS A 79 -12.37 -5.82 1.09
C HIS A 79 -11.55 -6.27 -0.11
N ARG A 80 -10.25 -6.08 -0.02
CA ARG A 80 -9.25 -6.66 -0.90
C ARG A 80 -8.18 -7.34 -0.06
N VAL A 81 -7.94 -8.62 -0.33
CA VAL A 81 -6.84 -9.34 0.30
C VAL A 81 -5.66 -9.34 -0.66
N GLU A 82 -4.54 -8.81 -0.21
CA GLU A 82 -3.31 -8.67 -0.98
C GLU A 82 -2.19 -9.48 -0.34
N ALA A 83 -1.47 -10.25 -1.14
CA ALA A 83 -0.20 -10.86 -0.75
C ALA A 83 0.96 -10.04 -1.27
N GLY A 84 1.96 -9.84 -0.41
CA GLY A 84 3.14 -9.06 -0.71
C GLY A 84 4.44 -9.80 -0.43
N ILE A 85 5.47 -9.46 -1.19
CA ILE A 85 6.85 -9.82 -0.92
C ILE A 85 7.72 -8.57 -1.11
N THR A 86 8.58 -8.30 -0.14
CA THR A 86 9.57 -7.24 -0.20
C THR A 86 10.95 -7.84 0.00
N TRP A 87 11.89 -7.53 -0.88
CA TRP A 87 13.25 -8.00 -0.81
C TRP A 87 14.23 -6.84 -0.83
N ARG A 88 14.99 -6.68 0.25
CA ARG A 88 16.14 -5.77 0.31
C ARG A 88 17.38 -6.54 -0.13
N ILE A 89 17.95 -6.17 -1.28
CA ILE A 89 19.02 -6.94 -1.94
C ILE A 89 20.22 -7.18 -1.01
N SER A 90 20.76 -6.12 -0.42
CA SER A 90 21.85 -6.22 0.57
C SER A 90 22.07 -4.87 1.26
N GLU A 91 22.90 -4.85 2.32
CA GLU A 91 23.33 -3.59 2.93
C GLU A 91 24.24 -2.75 2.03
N ARG A 92 25.06 -3.41 1.20
CA ARG A 92 25.94 -2.72 0.24
C ARG A 92 25.17 -2.12 -0.94
N VAL A 93 24.12 -2.81 -1.37
CA VAL A 93 23.20 -2.35 -2.42
C VAL A 93 21.81 -2.32 -1.81
N PRO A 94 21.41 -1.22 -1.14
CA PRO A 94 20.16 -1.15 -0.40
C PRO A 94 18.93 -0.98 -1.31
N LEU A 95 19.00 -1.52 -2.53
CA LEU A 95 17.86 -1.60 -3.43
C LEU A 95 16.78 -2.49 -2.80
N THR A 96 15.58 -1.97 -2.73
CA THR A 96 14.40 -2.71 -2.29
C THR A 96 13.49 -2.97 -3.48
N LEU A 97 13.11 -4.23 -3.64
CA LEU A 97 12.10 -4.67 -4.61
C LEU A 97 10.87 -5.10 -3.84
N ALA A 98 9.71 -4.65 -4.27
CA ALA A 98 8.42 -5.06 -3.71
C ALA A 98 7.50 -5.56 -4.82
N TRP A 99 6.68 -6.55 -4.49
CA TRP A 99 5.67 -7.12 -5.35
C TRP A 99 4.42 -7.42 -4.52
N ASN A 100 3.30 -6.84 -4.88
CA ASN A 100 2.02 -7.01 -4.20
C ASN A 100 0.97 -7.43 -5.21
N THR A 101 0.17 -8.44 -4.87
CA THR A 101 -0.86 -8.97 -5.76
C THR A 101 -2.17 -9.15 -4.99
N VAL A 102 -3.26 -8.64 -5.54
CA VAL A 102 -4.60 -8.85 -5.01
C VAL A 102 -5.03 -10.29 -5.26
N LEU A 103 -5.26 -11.03 -4.19
CA LEU A 103 -5.72 -12.41 -4.22
C LEU A 103 -7.24 -12.52 -4.20
N PHE A 104 -7.91 -11.56 -3.56
CA PHE A 104 -9.36 -11.51 -3.39
C PHE A 104 -9.85 -10.06 -3.40
N GLY A 105 -11.03 -9.82 -3.97
CA GLY A 105 -11.69 -8.51 -3.96
C GLY A 105 -12.69 -8.39 -5.10
N ALA A 106 -13.87 -7.85 -4.83
CA ALA A 106 -14.97 -7.74 -5.82
C ALA A 106 -14.62 -6.84 -7.01
N ALA A 107 -13.82 -5.80 -6.78
CA ALA A 107 -13.42 -4.84 -7.81
C ALA A 107 -12.13 -5.24 -8.55
N ASP A 108 -11.53 -6.41 -8.25
CA ASP A 108 -10.30 -6.87 -8.90
C ASP A 108 -10.60 -7.50 -10.25
N VAL A 109 -10.89 -6.66 -11.26
CA VAL A 109 -11.21 -7.08 -12.61
C VAL A 109 -10.36 -6.37 -13.67
N ASN A 110 -10.10 -7.06 -14.76
CA ASN A 110 -9.48 -6.52 -15.97
C ASN A 110 -10.54 -5.85 -16.89
N ALA A 111 -10.13 -5.33 -18.04
CA ALA A 111 -11.02 -4.68 -19.00
C ALA A 111 -12.08 -5.62 -19.61
N ARG A 112 -11.88 -6.97 -19.50
CA ARG A 112 -12.85 -7.98 -19.95
C ARG A 112 -13.82 -8.40 -18.84
N GLY A 113 -13.70 -7.84 -17.63
CA GLY A 113 -14.51 -8.20 -16.46
C GLY A 113 -14.05 -9.51 -15.79
N GLU A 114 -12.90 -10.06 -16.17
CA GLU A 114 -12.30 -11.24 -15.55
C GLU A 114 -11.44 -10.81 -14.37
N ARG A 115 -11.18 -11.75 -13.43
CA ARG A 115 -10.27 -11.47 -12.30
C ARG A 115 -8.89 -11.05 -12.80
N ALA A 116 -8.42 -9.90 -12.33
CA ALA A 116 -7.19 -9.29 -12.79
C ALA A 116 -5.95 -9.79 -12.03
N TYR A 117 -6.10 -10.23 -10.78
CA TYR A 117 -4.97 -10.40 -9.86
C TYR A 117 -4.07 -9.15 -9.89
N ALA A 118 -4.73 -8.01 -9.69
CA ALA A 118 -4.10 -6.70 -9.82
C ALA A 118 -2.80 -6.65 -9.03
N THR A 119 -1.73 -6.29 -9.72
CA THR A 119 -0.38 -6.34 -9.16
C THR A 119 0.28 -4.99 -9.27
N TYR A 120 0.99 -4.62 -8.19
CA TYR A 120 1.88 -3.49 -8.15
C TYR A 120 3.28 -3.98 -7.79
N ALA A 121 4.25 -3.58 -8.59
CA ALA A 121 5.65 -3.86 -8.31
C ALA A 121 6.42 -2.54 -8.19
N GLU A 122 7.35 -2.46 -7.24
CA GLU A 122 8.15 -1.27 -6.97
C GLU A 122 9.63 -1.62 -6.84
N ALA A 123 10.48 -0.76 -7.39
CA ALA A 123 11.90 -0.72 -7.09
C ALA A 123 12.23 0.62 -6.44
N SER A 124 12.90 0.61 -5.29
CA SER A 124 13.28 1.83 -4.58
C SER A 124 14.67 1.77 -3.98
N TYR A 125 15.36 2.92 -3.97
CA TYR A 125 16.74 3.04 -3.52
C TYR A 125 16.88 4.20 -2.53
N PRO A 126 17.31 3.96 -1.28
CA PRO A 126 17.63 5.00 -0.31
C PRO A 126 19.03 5.55 -0.56
N PHE A 127 19.22 6.84 -0.40
CA PHE A 127 20.51 7.53 -0.46
C PHE A 127 20.47 8.79 0.41
N ALA A 128 21.63 9.40 0.64
CA ALA A 128 21.68 10.65 1.41
C ALA A 128 22.47 11.71 0.65
N VAL A 129 21.99 12.94 0.70
CA VAL A 129 22.67 14.12 0.12
C VAL A 129 22.77 15.20 1.19
N LYS A 130 23.98 15.56 1.57
CA LYS A 130 24.25 16.64 2.57
C LYS A 130 23.45 16.49 3.87
N GLY A 131 23.33 15.24 4.37
CA GLY A 131 22.60 14.94 5.60
C GLY A 131 21.08 14.99 5.49
N VAL A 132 20.55 15.04 4.26
CA VAL A 132 19.14 14.80 3.96
C VAL A 132 19.00 13.35 3.52
N GLU A 133 18.18 12.58 4.22
CA GLU A 133 17.84 11.22 3.81
C GLU A 133 16.85 11.28 2.65
N MET A 134 17.10 10.51 1.61
CA MET A 134 16.30 10.50 0.40
C MET A 134 15.98 9.07 -0.02
N LYS A 135 14.87 8.88 -0.71
CA LYS A 135 14.46 7.61 -1.31
C LYS A 135 13.84 7.89 -2.67
N ALA A 136 14.46 7.39 -3.73
CA ALA A 136 13.89 7.41 -5.08
C ALA A 136 13.29 6.04 -5.42
N GLY A 137 12.26 6.02 -6.25
CA GLY A 137 11.68 4.77 -6.70
C GLY A 137 10.78 4.90 -7.90
N ILE A 138 10.47 3.73 -8.47
CA ILE A 138 9.56 3.55 -9.58
C ILE A 138 8.59 2.42 -9.26
N GLY A 139 7.32 2.64 -9.50
CA GLY A 139 6.26 1.67 -9.35
C GLY A 139 5.56 1.39 -10.66
N ILE A 140 5.26 0.13 -10.91
CA ILE A 140 4.61 -0.35 -12.13
C ILE A 140 3.39 -1.21 -11.83
N VAL A 141 2.44 -1.19 -12.76
CA VAL A 141 1.36 -2.17 -12.88
C VAL A 141 1.67 -3.01 -14.12
N PRO A 142 2.02 -4.31 -13.96
CA PRO A 142 2.59 -5.11 -15.03
C PRO A 142 1.57 -5.64 -16.04
N TRP A 143 0.26 -5.56 -15.74
CA TRP A 143 -0.82 -6.00 -16.63
C TRP A 143 -2.14 -5.25 -16.34
N ASN A 144 -3.13 -5.48 -17.20
CA ASN A 144 -4.44 -4.85 -17.11
C ASN A 144 -5.12 -5.12 -15.76
N ALA A 145 -5.41 -4.06 -15.02
CA ALA A 145 -6.03 -4.10 -13.70
C ALA A 145 -6.97 -2.89 -13.51
N VAL A 146 -7.89 -2.71 -14.45
CA VAL A 146 -8.76 -1.52 -14.51
C VAL A 146 -9.64 -1.35 -13.27
N GLY A 147 -10.06 -2.46 -12.66
CA GLY A 147 -10.92 -2.40 -11.47
C GLY A 147 -10.19 -1.95 -10.21
N THR A 148 -8.89 -2.21 -10.10
CA THR A 148 -8.08 -1.84 -8.92
C THR A 148 -7.30 -0.55 -9.13
N TYR A 149 -6.59 -0.43 -10.25
CA TYR A 149 -5.68 0.70 -10.51
C TYR A 149 -6.18 1.65 -11.60
N GLY A 150 -7.33 1.37 -12.23
CA GLY A 150 -7.82 2.15 -13.36
C GLY A 150 -7.02 1.95 -14.66
N ILE A 151 -6.16 0.93 -14.72
CA ILE A 151 -5.24 0.67 -15.82
C ILE A 151 -5.82 -0.37 -16.77
N ASP A 152 -6.12 0.03 -18.01
CA ASP A 152 -6.71 -0.79 -19.06
C ASP A 152 -5.70 -1.34 -20.08
N ARG A 153 -4.41 -1.23 -19.81
CA ARG A 153 -3.29 -1.67 -20.66
C ARG A 153 -2.40 -2.68 -19.95
N ASP A 154 -1.59 -3.40 -20.75
CA ASP A 154 -0.78 -4.52 -20.23
C ASP A 154 0.48 -4.13 -19.47
N PHE A 155 0.88 -2.88 -19.52
CA PHE A 155 2.00 -2.36 -18.73
C PHE A 155 1.83 -0.87 -18.51
N TYR A 156 2.07 -0.43 -17.26
CA TYR A 156 2.00 0.97 -16.93
C TYR A 156 2.99 1.35 -15.80
N ILE A 157 3.68 2.47 -15.97
CA ILE A 157 4.44 3.10 -14.89
C ILE A 157 3.43 3.87 -14.05
N GLN A 158 3.12 3.35 -12.87
CA GLN A 158 2.11 3.91 -11.98
C GLN A 158 2.60 5.17 -11.29
N ASN A 159 3.87 5.16 -10.85
CA ASN A 159 4.48 6.31 -10.22
C ASN A 159 6.01 6.32 -10.40
N ILE A 160 6.57 7.50 -10.31
CA ILE A 160 8.00 7.75 -10.07
C ILE A 160 8.03 8.72 -8.88
N PHE A 161 8.81 8.44 -7.86
CA PHE A 161 8.83 9.26 -6.66
C PHE A 161 10.25 9.56 -6.17
N LEU A 162 10.34 10.69 -5.48
CA LEU A 162 11.50 11.10 -4.71
C LEU A 162 11.00 11.62 -3.36
N ASN A 163 11.32 10.89 -2.30
CA ASN A 163 11.05 11.31 -0.93
C ASN A 163 12.30 11.90 -0.32
N ALA A 164 12.17 12.92 0.53
CA ALA A 164 13.26 13.52 1.28
C ALA A 164 12.81 13.80 2.71
N GLY A 165 13.67 13.49 3.67
CA GLY A 165 13.42 13.70 5.09
C GLY A 165 14.68 14.21 5.79
N LYS A 166 14.49 15.14 6.73
CA LYS A 166 15.54 15.61 7.62
C LYS A 166 14.98 15.77 9.01
N SER A 167 15.66 15.19 9.99
CA SER A 167 15.31 15.34 11.40
C SER A 167 16.18 16.41 12.05
N TRP A 168 15.56 17.22 12.88
CA TRP A 168 16.26 18.19 13.73
C TRP A 168 15.86 17.96 15.18
N THR A 169 16.81 18.02 16.08
CA THR A 169 16.52 18.06 17.54
C THR A 169 16.26 19.52 17.91
N VAL A 170 15.01 19.84 18.20
CA VAL A 170 14.61 21.16 18.70
C VAL A 170 14.47 21.03 20.21
N LEU A 171 15.35 21.64 20.98
CA LEU A 171 15.50 21.53 22.45
C LEU A 171 16.13 20.20 22.88
N GLY A 172 17.29 20.27 23.50
CA GLY A 172 17.92 19.13 24.17
C GLY A 172 16.99 18.60 25.26
N SER A 173 16.59 17.33 25.13
CA SER A 173 15.83 16.50 26.09
C SER A 173 14.90 17.28 27.04
N LEU A 174 13.62 17.27 26.73
CA LEU A 174 12.58 17.33 27.74
C LEU A 174 12.66 16.02 28.56
N GLN A 175 13.25 16.08 29.77
CA GLN A 175 13.14 15.04 30.78
C GLN A 175 11.78 15.13 31.46
#